data_77da5ebe9f12107cf20a3777f283383a
#
_entry.id   77da5ebe9f12107cf20a3777f283383a
#
_cell.length_a   1.000
_cell.length_b   1.000
_cell.length_c   1.000
_cell.angle_alpha   90.00
_cell.angle_beta   90.00
_cell.angle_gamma   90.00
#
_symmetry.space_group_name_H-M   'P 1'
#
loop_
_entity.id
_entity.type
_entity.pdbx_description
1 polymer ?
#
loop_
_entity_poly.entity_id
_entity_poly.type
_entity_poly.pdbx_seq_one_letter_code
_entity_poly.pdbx_strand_id
1 'polypeptide(L)'
;MSPLDVPQLDAVCEDLCQRAGLAIPTSREAIRVWELSGVQRLTLADGHTVIVKYANAPFLGEAQALRAAAAAGVPVPAVHAATNHDNRLVMIMEDLGEPVRGPNEIDGAAAAAALHQTPIEPGSLPVWGEAQLADIPSSAIALLTGLRADGRLTTAADLLRPLDLLARDAPRLAAGAETPPFGVVHGEFHPTALHIGSAGIRVIDLAMAFVGPGIFDLAAWQGTRQPPDTARLDNQLHAYIHAGGNPHVFDPRGGQPAAVWALAWHRLWSTAWFLRLAASADNDADDVRVEQIIRRQTTSAASLLGNCRPRPWPRIQGRDRVS
;
A
#
# COMPACT_ATOMS: atom_id res chain seq x y z
N MET A 1 -14.44 7.13 16.95
CA MET A 1 -15.24 8.16 16.22
C MET A 1 -16.47 7.48 15.64
N SER A 2 -17.68 8.03 15.85
CA SER A 2 -18.92 7.46 15.30
C SER A 2 -18.91 7.51 13.77
N PRO A 3 -19.47 6.51 13.06
CA PRO A 3 -19.73 6.62 11.62
C PRO A 3 -20.51 7.89 11.32
N LEU A 4 -20.36 8.46 10.11
CA LEU A 4 -21.24 9.56 9.66
C LEU A 4 -22.67 9.12 9.92
N ASP A 5 -23.43 9.98 10.60
CA ASP A 5 -24.87 9.78 10.73
C ASP A 5 -25.46 9.73 9.30
N VAL A 6 -26.35 8.76 9.08
CA VAL A 6 -26.95 8.50 7.77
C VAL A 6 -27.49 9.78 7.12
N PRO A 7 -28.23 10.67 7.82
CA PRO A 7 -28.69 11.93 7.26
C PRO A 7 -27.59 12.89 6.82
N GLN A 8 -26.45 12.94 7.54
CA GLN A 8 -25.31 13.79 7.16
C GLN A 8 -24.65 13.29 5.88
N LEU A 9 -24.49 11.97 5.73
CA LEU A 9 -23.92 11.40 4.51
C LEU A 9 -24.83 11.65 3.32
N ASP A 10 -26.14 11.55 3.48
CA ASP A 10 -27.11 11.81 2.41
C ASP A 10 -27.01 13.26 1.90
N ALA A 11 -26.99 14.25 2.79
CA ALA A 11 -26.85 15.66 2.41
C ALA A 11 -25.51 15.94 1.69
N VAL A 12 -24.41 15.33 2.13
CA VAL A 12 -23.11 15.45 1.46
C VAL A 12 -23.13 14.79 0.07
N CYS A 13 -23.78 13.63 -0.07
CA CYS A 13 -23.90 12.95 -1.38
C CYS A 13 -24.74 13.77 -2.36
N GLU A 14 -25.85 14.38 -1.93
CA GLU A 14 -26.69 15.26 -2.76
C GLU A 14 -25.88 16.47 -3.25
N ASP A 15 -25.17 17.17 -2.36
CA ASP A 15 -24.31 18.31 -2.71
C ASP A 15 -23.21 17.89 -3.71
N LEU A 16 -22.56 16.75 -3.50
CA LEU A 16 -21.53 16.25 -4.40
C LEU A 16 -22.08 15.88 -5.77
N CYS A 17 -23.24 15.24 -5.84
CA CYS A 17 -23.92 14.93 -7.09
C CYS A 17 -24.28 16.21 -7.85
N GLN A 18 -24.85 17.21 -7.16
CA GLN A 18 -25.17 18.51 -7.75
C GLN A 18 -23.92 19.20 -8.33
N ARG A 19 -22.82 19.25 -7.56
CA ARG A 19 -21.54 19.84 -8.03
C ARG A 19 -20.95 19.10 -9.22
N ALA A 20 -21.19 17.81 -9.33
CA ALA A 20 -20.77 16.99 -10.47
C ALA A 20 -21.72 17.06 -11.67
N GLY A 21 -22.87 17.77 -11.59
CA GLY A 21 -23.89 17.79 -12.63
C GLY A 21 -24.63 16.46 -12.78
N LEU A 22 -24.67 15.64 -11.73
CA LEU A 22 -25.35 14.36 -11.69
C LEU A 22 -26.79 14.55 -11.13
N ALA A 23 -27.66 13.60 -11.47
CA ALA A 23 -29.00 13.55 -10.89
C ALA A 23 -28.92 13.26 -9.38
N ILE A 24 -29.96 13.56 -8.61
CA ILE A 24 -30.02 13.31 -7.18
C ILE A 24 -30.09 11.80 -6.90
N PRO A 25 -29.47 11.32 -5.79
CA PRO A 25 -29.61 9.94 -5.36
C PRO A 25 -31.05 9.61 -4.94
N THR A 26 -31.56 8.45 -5.34
CA THR A 26 -32.89 7.95 -4.96
C THR A 26 -32.82 6.71 -4.05
N SER A 27 -31.73 5.96 -4.12
CA SER A 27 -31.49 4.83 -3.23
C SER A 27 -30.00 4.58 -3.02
N ARG A 28 -29.68 3.81 -2.00
CA ARG A 28 -28.32 3.49 -1.60
C ARG A 28 -28.22 2.04 -1.15
N GLU A 29 -27.20 1.34 -1.67
CA GLU A 29 -26.87 -0.04 -1.31
C GLU A 29 -25.44 -0.14 -0.79
N ALA A 30 -25.24 -0.74 0.39
CA ALA A 30 -23.91 -0.97 0.94
C ALA A 30 -23.19 -2.09 0.19
N ILE A 31 -22.01 -1.80 -0.37
CA ILE A 31 -21.11 -2.81 -0.96
C ILE A 31 -20.16 -3.33 0.11
N ARG A 32 -19.51 -2.42 0.83
CA ARG A 32 -18.57 -2.74 1.90
C ARG A 32 -18.55 -1.61 2.92
N VAL A 33 -18.70 -1.95 4.18
CA VAL A 33 -18.61 -0.98 5.29
C VAL A 33 -17.74 -1.58 6.38
N TRP A 34 -16.79 -0.80 6.87
CA TRP A 34 -15.98 -1.14 8.03
C TRP A 34 -15.68 0.14 8.85
N GLU A 35 -14.95 0.02 9.94
CA GLU A 35 -14.79 1.10 10.93
C GLU A 35 -14.22 2.41 10.34
N LEU A 36 -13.23 2.31 9.43
CA LEU A 36 -12.51 3.48 8.89
C LEU A 36 -13.02 3.94 7.53
N SER A 37 -13.79 3.15 6.79
CA SER A 37 -14.31 3.53 5.48
C SER A 37 -15.57 2.75 5.07
N GLY A 38 -16.29 3.30 4.10
CA GLY A 38 -17.41 2.61 3.47
C GLY A 38 -17.51 2.91 1.99
N VAL A 39 -17.98 1.90 1.26
CA VAL A 39 -18.26 1.95 -0.18
C VAL A 39 -19.71 1.56 -0.39
N GLN A 40 -20.48 2.40 -1.08
CA GLN A 40 -21.88 2.17 -1.33
C GLN A 40 -22.19 2.55 -2.78
N ARG A 41 -23.14 1.84 -3.40
CA ARG A 41 -23.71 2.18 -4.70
C ARG A 41 -24.91 3.10 -4.52
N LEU A 42 -24.93 4.23 -5.21
CA LEU A 42 -26.08 5.11 -5.28
C LEU A 42 -26.79 4.90 -6.62
N THR A 43 -28.11 4.76 -6.58
CA THR A 43 -28.94 4.86 -7.78
C THR A 43 -29.44 6.30 -7.89
N LEU A 44 -29.26 6.92 -9.05
CA LEU A 44 -29.68 8.29 -9.32
C LEU A 44 -31.11 8.33 -9.90
N ALA A 45 -31.75 9.49 -9.87
CA ALA A 45 -33.13 9.67 -10.37
C ALA A 45 -33.29 9.40 -11.87
N ASP A 46 -32.21 9.47 -12.64
CA ASP A 46 -32.17 9.14 -14.07
C ASP A 46 -31.88 7.65 -14.34
N GLY A 47 -31.77 6.83 -13.30
CA GLY A 47 -31.50 5.40 -13.38
C GLY A 47 -30.01 5.01 -13.47
N HIS A 48 -29.08 5.97 -13.61
CA HIS A 48 -27.66 5.69 -13.55
C HIS A 48 -27.20 5.33 -12.14
N THR A 49 -26.05 4.67 -12.04
CA THR A 49 -25.43 4.35 -10.76
C THR A 49 -24.04 4.98 -10.63
N VAL A 50 -23.69 5.36 -9.41
CA VAL A 50 -22.37 5.86 -9.05
C VAL A 50 -21.95 5.24 -7.70
N ILE A 51 -20.66 5.25 -7.41
CA ILE A 51 -20.14 4.81 -6.13
C ILE A 51 -19.89 6.02 -5.24
N VAL A 52 -20.41 5.99 -4.02
CA VAL A 52 -19.93 6.84 -2.93
C VAL A 52 -18.93 6.06 -2.10
N LYS A 53 -17.76 6.63 -1.89
CA LYS A 53 -16.78 6.16 -0.93
C LYS A 53 -16.55 7.24 0.11
N TYR A 54 -16.56 6.84 1.39
CA TYR A 54 -16.17 7.71 2.48
C TYR A 54 -15.09 7.04 3.31
N ALA A 55 -14.17 7.84 3.87
CA ALA A 55 -13.06 7.33 4.66
C ALA A 55 -12.61 8.34 5.72
N ASN A 56 -12.20 7.81 6.87
CA ASN A 56 -11.54 8.58 7.92
C ASN A 56 -10.03 8.65 7.69
N ALA A 57 -9.32 9.52 8.46
CA ALA A 57 -7.87 9.45 8.51
C ALA A 57 -7.39 8.02 8.84
N PRO A 58 -6.33 7.53 8.20
CA PRO A 58 -5.36 8.26 7.36
C PRO A 58 -5.70 8.28 5.84
N PHE A 59 -6.89 7.88 5.42
CA PHE A 59 -7.26 7.63 4.01
C PHE A 59 -7.82 8.85 3.26
N LEU A 60 -7.54 10.06 3.74
CA LEU A 60 -8.13 11.29 3.22
C LEU A 60 -7.62 11.72 1.83
N GLY A 61 -6.49 11.17 1.39
CA GLY A 61 -5.82 11.54 0.13
C GLY A 61 -6.30 10.80 -1.12
N GLU A 62 -7.20 9.83 -1.00
CA GLU A 62 -7.53 8.91 -2.09
C GLU A 62 -8.07 9.60 -3.34
N ALA A 63 -8.98 10.57 -3.18
CA ALA A 63 -9.53 11.29 -4.32
C ALA A 63 -8.47 12.04 -5.13
N GLN A 64 -7.44 12.59 -4.45
CA GLN A 64 -6.30 13.23 -5.11
C GLN A 64 -5.43 12.20 -5.84
N ALA A 65 -5.13 11.07 -5.18
CA ALA A 65 -4.35 9.98 -5.78
C ALA A 65 -5.02 9.42 -7.05
N LEU A 66 -6.32 9.16 -7.01
CA LEU A 66 -7.09 8.71 -8.17
C LEU A 66 -7.06 9.73 -9.32
N ARG A 67 -7.24 11.03 -9.03
CA ARG A 67 -7.16 12.08 -10.05
C ARG A 67 -5.77 12.19 -10.66
N ALA A 68 -4.73 12.12 -9.86
CA ALA A 68 -3.34 12.15 -10.34
C ALA A 68 -3.05 10.94 -11.24
N ALA A 69 -3.46 9.74 -10.83
CA ALA A 69 -3.32 8.53 -11.62
C ALA A 69 -4.10 8.63 -12.96
N ALA A 70 -5.35 9.10 -12.93
CA ALA A 70 -6.16 9.32 -14.14
C ALA A 70 -5.49 10.32 -15.09
N ALA A 71 -4.99 11.45 -14.60
CA ALA A 71 -4.29 12.47 -15.40
C ALA A 71 -3.04 11.91 -16.10
N ALA A 72 -2.41 10.90 -15.49
CA ALA A 72 -1.26 10.20 -16.04
C ALA A 72 -1.63 9.03 -16.97
N GLY A 73 -2.92 8.79 -17.21
CA GLY A 73 -3.40 7.73 -18.09
C GLY A 73 -3.51 6.35 -17.43
N VAL A 74 -3.35 6.25 -16.10
CA VAL A 74 -3.62 4.99 -15.39
C VAL A 74 -5.11 4.72 -15.39
N PRO A 75 -5.56 3.51 -15.74
CA PRO A 75 -6.97 3.16 -15.77
C PRO A 75 -7.50 3.01 -14.33
N VAL A 76 -8.07 4.07 -13.79
CA VAL A 76 -8.73 4.17 -12.47
C VAL A 76 -10.19 4.60 -12.65
N PRO A 77 -11.05 4.44 -11.63
CA PRO A 77 -12.41 5.03 -11.67
C PRO A 77 -12.34 6.55 -11.76
N ALA A 78 -13.21 7.15 -12.57
CA ALA A 78 -13.36 8.60 -12.64
C ALA A 78 -13.92 9.14 -11.31
N VAL A 79 -13.25 10.14 -10.72
CA VAL A 79 -13.75 10.85 -9.53
C VAL A 79 -14.56 12.05 -9.97
N HIS A 80 -15.90 11.96 -9.90
CA HIS A 80 -16.83 13.00 -10.30
C HIS A 80 -16.78 14.20 -9.36
N ALA A 81 -16.85 13.97 -8.06
CA ALA A 81 -16.72 15.00 -7.04
C ALA A 81 -16.12 14.41 -5.76
N ALA A 82 -15.47 15.26 -4.96
CA ALA A 82 -14.98 14.88 -3.63
C ALA A 82 -14.93 16.10 -2.71
N THR A 83 -15.04 15.84 -1.42
CA THR A 83 -14.87 16.82 -0.35
C THR A 83 -14.24 16.18 0.88
N ASN A 84 -13.50 16.99 1.64
CA ASN A 84 -13.14 16.64 3.02
C ASN A 84 -14.10 17.39 3.95
N HIS A 85 -14.92 16.65 4.68
CA HIS A 85 -15.88 17.17 5.63
C HIS A 85 -15.62 16.55 6.99
N ASP A 86 -15.43 17.38 8.03
CA ASP A 86 -15.16 16.94 9.40
C ASP A 86 -14.05 15.88 9.53
N ASN A 87 -12.92 16.11 8.86
CA ASN A 87 -11.78 15.20 8.80
C ASN A 87 -12.12 13.81 8.21
N ARG A 88 -13.04 13.80 7.25
CA ARG A 88 -13.47 12.63 6.47
C ARG A 88 -13.47 12.95 4.99
N LEU A 89 -12.96 12.06 4.20
CA LEU A 89 -13.15 12.07 2.75
C LEU A 89 -14.55 11.55 2.43
N VAL A 90 -15.28 12.24 1.57
CA VAL A 90 -16.45 11.71 0.86
C VAL A 90 -16.24 12.01 -0.62
N MET A 91 -16.36 11.00 -1.47
CA MET A 91 -16.22 11.14 -2.91
C MET A 91 -17.29 10.36 -3.67
N ILE A 92 -17.72 10.92 -4.80
CA ILE A 92 -18.56 10.26 -5.80
C ILE A 92 -17.67 9.87 -6.97
N MET A 93 -17.72 8.63 -7.38
CA MET A 93 -16.89 8.10 -8.47
C MET A 93 -17.68 7.16 -9.38
N GLU A 94 -17.09 6.84 -10.52
CA GLU A 94 -17.61 5.90 -11.52
C GLU A 94 -17.98 4.56 -10.86
N ASP A 95 -19.18 4.05 -11.19
CA ASP A 95 -19.55 2.67 -10.87
C ASP A 95 -19.04 1.75 -11.99
N LEU A 96 -18.07 0.92 -11.66
CA LEU A 96 -17.48 -0.02 -12.61
C LEU A 96 -18.35 -1.26 -12.87
N GLY A 97 -19.49 -1.37 -12.16
CA GLY A 97 -20.35 -2.55 -12.22
C GLY A 97 -19.73 -3.78 -11.58
N GLU A 98 -20.22 -4.96 -11.98
CA GLU A 98 -19.67 -6.23 -11.47
C GLU A 98 -18.45 -6.66 -12.28
N PRO A 99 -17.39 -7.20 -11.61
CA PRO A 99 -16.24 -7.70 -12.32
C PRO A 99 -16.59 -8.95 -13.15
N VAL A 100 -16.03 -9.06 -14.36
CA VAL A 100 -16.23 -10.21 -15.23
C VAL A 100 -15.43 -11.45 -14.80
N ARG A 101 -14.36 -11.24 -14.04
CA ARG A 101 -13.55 -12.30 -13.41
C ARG A 101 -12.69 -11.72 -12.29
N GLY A 102 -12.10 -12.60 -11.49
CA GLY A 102 -11.05 -12.20 -10.54
C GLY A 102 -9.71 -11.87 -11.22
N PRO A 103 -8.89 -10.99 -10.63
CA PRO A 103 -7.53 -10.71 -11.09
C PRO A 103 -6.56 -11.89 -10.92
N ASN A 104 -5.56 -11.96 -11.78
CA ASN A 104 -4.46 -12.92 -11.69
C ASN A 104 -3.08 -12.22 -11.64
N GLU A 105 -2.00 -12.99 -11.59
CA GLU A 105 -0.61 -12.48 -11.50
C GLU A 105 -0.24 -11.55 -12.68
N ILE A 106 -0.73 -11.86 -13.89
CA ILE A 106 -0.45 -11.07 -15.09
C ILE A 106 -1.18 -9.73 -15.02
N ASP A 107 -2.43 -9.72 -14.55
CA ASP A 107 -3.20 -8.49 -14.34
C ASP A 107 -2.51 -7.57 -13.31
N GLY A 108 -2.04 -8.16 -12.19
CA GLY A 108 -1.29 -7.44 -11.18
C GLY A 108 0.01 -6.83 -11.73
N ALA A 109 0.76 -7.60 -12.50
CA ALA A 109 2.01 -7.13 -13.12
C ALA A 109 1.76 -5.98 -14.11
N ALA A 110 0.71 -6.08 -14.94
CA ALA A 110 0.36 -5.05 -15.92
C ALA A 110 -0.13 -3.76 -15.24
N ALA A 111 -0.99 -3.88 -14.22
CA ALA A 111 -1.47 -2.74 -13.46
C ALA A 111 -0.34 -2.02 -12.70
N ALA A 112 0.57 -2.77 -12.08
CA ALA A 112 1.75 -2.21 -11.42
C ALA A 112 2.68 -1.50 -12.43
N ALA A 113 2.91 -2.08 -13.61
CA ALA A 113 3.73 -1.46 -14.65
C ALA A 113 3.15 -0.11 -15.10
N ALA A 114 1.84 -0.02 -15.30
CA ALA A 114 1.16 1.23 -15.64
C ALA A 114 1.26 2.26 -14.49
N LEU A 115 1.04 1.84 -13.24
CA LEU A 115 1.06 2.71 -12.07
C LEU A 115 2.45 3.30 -11.82
N HIS A 116 3.50 2.47 -11.88
CA HIS A 116 4.87 2.90 -11.57
C HIS A 116 5.48 3.83 -12.64
N GLN A 117 4.90 3.92 -13.83
CA GLN A 117 5.31 4.84 -14.89
C GLN A 117 4.57 6.20 -14.82
N THR A 118 3.63 6.33 -13.88
CA THR A 118 2.85 7.56 -13.73
C THR A 118 3.75 8.73 -13.34
N PRO A 119 3.82 9.81 -14.15
CA PRO A 119 4.49 11.04 -13.74
C PRO A 119 3.75 11.65 -12.54
N ILE A 120 4.51 12.13 -11.57
CA ILE A 120 3.97 12.65 -10.32
C ILE A 120 4.27 14.12 -10.20
N GLU A 121 3.23 14.92 -9.94
CA GLU A 121 3.40 16.30 -9.51
C GLU A 121 4.06 16.32 -8.12
N PRO A 122 5.18 17.04 -7.94
CA PRO A 122 5.85 17.15 -6.65
C PRO A 122 4.89 17.59 -5.54
N GLY A 123 4.90 16.86 -4.42
CA GLY A 123 4.06 17.16 -3.26
C GLY A 123 2.61 16.65 -3.33
N SER A 124 2.21 15.96 -4.40
CA SER A 124 0.86 15.38 -4.52
C SER A 124 0.64 14.17 -3.62
N LEU A 125 1.68 13.40 -3.34
CA LEU A 125 1.68 12.21 -2.48
C LEU A 125 2.86 12.24 -1.51
N PRO A 126 2.78 11.54 -0.35
CA PRO A 126 3.94 11.33 0.52
C PRO A 126 5.07 10.62 -0.23
N VAL A 127 6.33 10.97 0.08
CA VAL A 127 7.51 10.33 -0.51
C VAL A 127 8.16 9.40 0.50
N TRP A 128 8.43 8.16 0.08
CA TRP A 128 9.09 7.12 0.88
C TRP A 128 10.38 6.67 0.17
N GLY A 129 11.44 7.44 0.35
CA GLY A 129 12.79 7.14 -0.11
C GLY A 129 13.62 6.38 0.93
N GLU A 130 14.94 6.37 0.77
CA GLU A 130 15.87 5.66 1.66
C GLU A 130 15.74 6.09 3.13
N ALA A 131 15.62 7.40 3.38
CA ALA A 131 15.53 7.94 4.74
C ALA A 131 14.26 7.48 5.46
N GLN A 132 13.10 7.55 4.79
CA GLN A 132 11.82 7.14 5.35
C GLN A 132 11.76 5.63 5.60
N LEU A 133 12.32 4.83 4.71
CA LEU A 133 12.42 3.38 4.94
C LEU A 133 13.35 3.08 6.11
N ALA A 134 14.52 3.73 6.18
CA ALA A 134 15.46 3.51 7.27
C ALA A 134 14.88 3.86 8.66
N ASP A 135 13.89 4.76 8.72
CA ASP A 135 13.20 5.13 9.97
C ASP A 135 12.13 4.12 10.42
N ILE A 136 11.67 3.22 9.54
CA ILE A 136 10.57 2.29 9.86
C ILE A 136 10.85 1.44 11.11
N PRO A 137 12.01 0.77 11.26
CA PRO A 137 12.26 -0.06 12.44
C PRO A 137 12.29 0.74 13.74
N SER A 138 12.89 1.94 13.73
CA SER A 138 12.94 2.84 14.89
C SER A 138 11.55 3.33 15.29
N SER A 139 10.73 3.71 14.30
CA SER A 139 9.33 4.08 14.51
C SER A 139 8.52 2.91 15.08
N ALA A 140 8.73 1.68 14.59
CA ALA A 140 8.07 0.49 15.11
C ALA A 140 8.46 0.20 16.57
N ILE A 141 9.73 0.39 16.95
CA ILE A 141 10.19 0.28 18.34
C ILE A 141 9.49 1.30 19.23
N ALA A 142 9.44 2.56 18.81
CA ALA A 142 8.80 3.63 19.58
C ALA A 142 7.31 3.35 19.82
N LEU A 143 6.58 2.96 18.76
CA LEU A 143 5.15 2.61 18.84
C LEU A 143 4.91 1.40 19.75
N LEU A 144 5.67 0.32 19.59
CA LEU A 144 5.54 -0.88 20.41
C LEU A 144 5.86 -0.58 21.88
N THR A 145 6.88 0.24 22.14
CA THR A 145 7.27 0.63 23.51
C THR A 145 6.16 1.46 24.16
N GLY A 146 5.56 2.42 23.43
CA GLY A 146 4.42 3.21 23.91
C GLY A 146 3.22 2.34 24.26
N LEU A 147 2.78 1.49 23.31
CA LEU A 147 1.65 0.57 23.54
C LEU A 147 1.89 -0.34 24.76
N ARG A 148 3.12 -0.81 24.95
CA ARG A 148 3.47 -1.64 26.13
C ARG A 148 3.47 -0.85 27.44
N ALA A 149 3.87 0.42 27.41
CA ALA A 149 3.77 1.29 28.58
C ALA A 149 2.32 1.51 29.00
N ASP A 150 1.40 1.51 28.05
CA ASP A 150 -0.05 1.59 28.24
C ASP A 150 -0.68 0.24 28.63
N GLY A 151 0.13 -0.81 28.88
CA GLY A 151 -0.33 -2.15 29.25
C GLY A 151 -0.83 -3.01 28.07
N ARG A 152 -0.70 -2.52 26.82
CA ARG A 152 -1.10 -3.20 25.58
C ARG A 152 0.07 -3.98 24.99
N LEU A 153 -0.19 -4.98 24.14
CA LEU A 153 0.82 -5.81 23.43
C LEU A 153 2.00 -6.27 24.35
N THR A 154 1.73 -6.53 25.61
CA THR A 154 2.77 -6.81 26.65
C THR A 154 3.62 -8.03 26.32
N THR A 155 3.03 -9.04 25.65
CA THR A 155 3.71 -10.30 25.29
C THR A 155 4.62 -10.13 24.06
N ALA A 156 4.56 -9.01 23.34
CA ALA A 156 5.39 -8.72 22.17
C ALA A 156 6.78 -8.12 22.51
N ALA A 157 7.21 -8.13 23.79
CA ALA A 157 8.49 -7.58 24.21
C ALA A 157 9.71 -8.18 23.48
N ASP A 158 9.63 -9.45 23.11
CA ASP A 158 10.69 -10.17 22.39
C ASP A 158 10.95 -9.63 20.98
N LEU A 159 9.99 -8.89 20.39
CA LEU A 159 10.13 -8.24 19.09
C LEU A 159 11.04 -7.00 19.12
N LEU A 160 11.26 -6.39 20.29
CA LEU A 160 12.13 -5.22 20.41
C LEU A 160 13.56 -5.52 19.97
N ARG A 161 14.09 -6.70 20.31
CA ARG A 161 15.46 -7.09 19.93
C ARG A 161 15.66 -7.23 18.42
N PRO A 162 14.85 -8.00 17.68
CA PRO A 162 14.99 -8.07 16.22
C PRO A 162 14.75 -6.70 15.54
N LEU A 163 13.83 -5.87 16.02
CA LEU A 163 13.62 -4.53 15.50
C LEU A 163 14.86 -3.62 15.75
N ASP A 164 15.49 -3.69 16.92
CA ASP A 164 16.71 -2.93 17.24
C ASP A 164 17.89 -3.35 16.34
N LEU A 165 18.05 -4.63 16.06
CA LEU A 165 19.05 -5.11 15.11
C LEU A 165 18.80 -4.58 13.69
N LEU A 166 17.55 -4.58 13.26
CA LEU A 166 17.16 -4.02 11.97
C LEU A 166 17.36 -2.50 11.94
N ALA A 167 17.03 -1.76 13.02
CA ALA A 167 17.21 -0.33 13.11
C ALA A 167 18.68 0.11 12.98
N ARG A 168 19.61 -0.62 13.58
CA ARG A 168 21.05 -0.35 13.46
C ARG A 168 21.58 -0.46 12.03
N ASP A 169 21.05 -1.42 11.27
CA ASP A 169 21.48 -1.66 9.89
C ASP A 169 20.58 -0.96 8.85
N ALA A 170 19.50 -0.32 9.29
CA ALA A 170 18.45 0.22 8.41
C ALA A 170 18.98 1.19 7.34
N PRO A 171 19.91 2.13 7.61
CA PRO A 171 20.43 3.01 6.56
C PRO A 171 21.12 2.23 5.44
N ARG A 172 21.90 1.22 5.77
CA ARG A 172 22.55 0.35 4.77
C ARG A 172 21.54 -0.53 4.04
N LEU A 173 20.57 -1.07 4.76
CA LEU A 173 19.55 -1.96 4.20
C LEU A 173 18.55 -1.22 3.30
N ALA A 174 18.26 0.06 3.58
CA ALA A 174 17.38 0.91 2.78
C ALA A 174 18.05 1.45 1.52
N ALA A 175 19.40 1.40 1.44
CA ALA A 175 20.14 1.91 0.29
C ALA A 175 19.62 1.31 -1.02
N GLY A 176 19.46 2.16 -2.04
CA GLY A 176 18.91 1.78 -3.33
C GLY A 176 17.37 1.72 -3.36
N ALA A 177 16.67 2.22 -2.32
CA ALA A 177 15.21 2.33 -2.35
C ALA A 177 14.72 3.16 -3.55
N GLU A 178 15.48 4.17 -3.95
CA GLU A 178 15.17 5.05 -5.07
C GLU A 178 15.63 4.50 -6.44
N THR A 179 16.21 3.30 -6.46
CA THR A 179 16.48 2.58 -7.72
C THR A 179 15.17 2.31 -8.45
N PRO A 180 15.07 2.59 -9.76
CA PRO A 180 13.85 2.35 -10.52
C PRO A 180 13.36 0.88 -10.43
N PRO A 181 12.04 0.66 -10.48
CA PRO A 181 10.97 1.64 -10.56
C PRO A 181 10.78 2.41 -9.25
N PHE A 182 10.89 3.73 -9.30
CA PHE A 182 10.56 4.62 -8.20
C PHE A 182 9.48 5.60 -8.70
N GLY A 183 8.29 5.51 -8.14
CA GLY A 183 7.13 6.20 -8.68
C GLY A 183 5.91 6.06 -7.78
N VAL A 184 4.71 6.17 -8.35
CA VAL A 184 3.48 5.91 -7.60
C VAL A 184 3.44 4.46 -7.17
N VAL A 185 3.30 4.24 -5.87
CA VAL A 185 3.06 2.95 -5.22
C VAL A 185 1.65 2.97 -4.68
N HIS A 186 0.90 1.91 -4.90
CA HIS A 186 -0.46 1.75 -4.39
C HIS A 186 -0.50 1.67 -2.86
N GLY A 187 0.48 0.99 -2.27
CA GLY A 187 0.62 0.79 -0.84
C GLY A 187 -0.16 -0.39 -0.26
N GLU A 188 -1.31 -0.75 -0.83
CA GLU A 188 -2.11 -1.94 -0.50
C GLU A 188 -2.41 -2.76 -1.77
N PHE A 189 -1.40 -3.03 -2.58
CA PHE A 189 -1.56 -3.68 -3.88
C PHE A 189 -1.76 -5.19 -3.73
N HIS A 190 -3.00 -5.63 -3.78
CA HIS A 190 -3.39 -7.04 -3.72
C HIS A 190 -4.53 -7.31 -4.73
N PRO A 191 -4.94 -8.57 -4.99
CA PRO A 191 -5.94 -8.85 -6.02
C PRO A 191 -7.22 -8.02 -5.91
N THR A 192 -7.68 -7.66 -4.72
CA THR A 192 -8.89 -6.82 -4.55
C THR A 192 -8.65 -5.33 -4.81
N ALA A 193 -7.41 -4.90 -5.09
CA ALA A 193 -7.08 -3.56 -5.57
C ALA A 193 -7.31 -3.39 -7.08
N LEU A 194 -7.70 -4.46 -7.77
CA LEU A 194 -8.01 -4.44 -9.19
C LEU A 194 -9.47 -4.85 -9.43
N HIS A 195 -10.11 -4.13 -10.31
CA HIS A 195 -11.40 -4.48 -10.89
C HIS A 195 -11.20 -4.87 -12.36
N ILE A 196 -11.61 -6.09 -12.72
CA ILE A 196 -11.53 -6.58 -14.10
C ILE A 196 -12.92 -6.52 -14.72
N GLY A 197 -13.22 -5.43 -15.41
CA GLY A 197 -14.47 -5.22 -16.11
C GLY A 197 -14.37 -5.58 -17.60
N SER A 198 -15.49 -5.43 -18.33
CA SER A 198 -15.55 -5.61 -19.80
C SER A 198 -14.64 -4.62 -20.56
N ALA A 199 -14.36 -3.46 -19.97
CA ALA A 199 -13.47 -2.43 -20.51
C ALA A 199 -11.99 -2.67 -20.16
N GLY A 200 -11.65 -3.76 -19.45
CA GLY A 200 -10.29 -4.08 -19.02
C GLY A 200 -10.02 -3.89 -17.54
N ILE A 201 -8.74 -3.70 -17.19
CA ILE A 201 -8.27 -3.54 -15.82
C ILE A 201 -8.53 -2.11 -15.35
N ARG A 202 -9.02 -1.96 -14.12
CA ARG A 202 -9.06 -0.69 -13.36
C ARG A 202 -8.35 -0.88 -12.03
N VAL A 203 -7.45 0.05 -11.68
CA VAL A 203 -6.83 0.11 -10.35
C VAL A 203 -7.77 0.89 -9.43
N ILE A 204 -8.11 0.32 -8.29
CA ILE A 204 -9.04 0.91 -7.31
C ILE A 204 -8.37 0.99 -5.95
N ASP A 205 -8.94 1.80 -5.04
CA ASP A 205 -8.51 1.86 -3.63
C ASP A 205 -7.09 2.42 -3.42
N LEU A 206 -6.78 3.58 -4.04
CA LEU A 206 -5.49 4.29 -3.89
C LEU A 206 -5.37 5.06 -2.56
N ALA A 207 -6.08 4.63 -1.52
CA ALA A 207 -6.14 5.32 -0.22
C ALA A 207 -4.77 5.39 0.49
N MET A 208 -3.89 4.43 0.24
CA MET A 208 -2.55 4.32 0.82
C MET A 208 -1.43 4.68 -0.17
N ALA A 209 -1.76 5.31 -1.30
CA ALA A 209 -0.78 5.62 -2.32
C ALA A 209 0.30 6.59 -1.83
N PHE A 210 1.53 6.35 -2.27
CA PHE A 210 2.70 7.19 -1.99
C PHE A 210 3.67 7.14 -3.16
N VAL A 211 4.68 8.00 -3.16
CA VAL A 211 5.83 7.92 -4.08
C VAL A 211 6.91 7.10 -3.43
N GLY A 212 7.35 6.03 -4.06
CA GLY A 212 8.34 5.15 -3.46
C GLY A 212 8.80 4.03 -4.39
N PRO A 213 9.48 3.01 -3.83
CA PRO A 213 9.94 1.86 -4.62
C PRO A 213 8.75 1.03 -5.11
N GLY A 214 8.48 1.06 -6.41
CA GLY A 214 7.37 0.34 -7.04
C GLY A 214 7.39 -1.17 -6.81
N ILE A 215 8.56 -1.74 -6.56
CA ILE A 215 8.69 -3.16 -6.21
C ILE A 215 7.90 -3.54 -4.93
N PHE A 216 7.48 -2.57 -4.11
CA PHE A 216 6.64 -2.82 -2.93
C PHE A 216 5.26 -3.35 -3.31
N ASP A 217 4.66 -2.83 -4.37
CA ASP A 217 3.36 -3.32 -4.85
C ASP A 217 3.47 -4.78 -5.31
N LEU A 218 4.55 -5.13 -6.01
CA LEU A 218 4.79 -6.50 -6.43
C LEU A 218 4.99 -7.45 -5.23
N ALA A 219 5.67 -6.98 -4.17
CA ALA A 219 5.79 -7.72 -2.92
C ALA A 219 4.45 -7.83 -2.17
N ALA A 220 3.64 -6.76 -2.19
CA ALA A 220 2.31 -6.72 -1.56
C ALA A 220 1.32 -7.69 -2.21
N TRP A 221 1.46 -7.96 -3.52
CA TRP A 221 0.59 -8.86 -4.27
C TRP A 221 0.48 -10.26 -3.67
N GLN A 222 1.55 -10.76 -3.07
CA GLN A 222 1.53 -12.07 -2.38
C GLN A 222 0.71 -12.05 -1.09
N GLY A 223 0.39 -10.87 -0.58
CA GLY A 223 -0.16 -10.69 0.75
C GLY A 223 0.85 -10.99 1.86
N THR A 224 0.41 -10.88 3.09
CA THR A 224 1.26 -11.02 4.28
C THR A 224 0.85 -12.17 5.20
N ARG A 225 -0.15 -12.95 4.84
CA ARG A 225 -0.65 -14.07 5.65
C ARG A 225 0.24 -15.32 5.58
N GLN A 226 0.81 -15.56 4.40
CA GLN A 226 1.72 -16.68 4.15
C GLN A 226 3.19 -16.27 4.34
N PRO A 227 4.11 -17.21 4.55
CA PRO A 227 5.53 -16.92 4.50
C PRO A 227 5.92 -16.22 3.19
N PRO A 228 6.93 -15.33 3.21
CA PRO A 228 7.41 -14.69 2.00
C PRO A 228 8.00 -15.71 1.02
N ASP A 229 7.59 -15.62 -0.24
CA ASP A 229 8.07 -16.49 -1.33
C ASP A 229 8.84 -15.64 -2.36
N THR A 230 10.17 -15.70 -2.30
CA THR A 230 11.05 -14.97 -3.21
C THR A 230 10.97 -15.47 -4.64
N ALA A 231 10.79 -16.78 -4.85
CA ALA A 231 10.68 -17.35 -6.19
C ALA A 231 9.38 -16.90 -6.88
N ARG A 232 8.28 -16.85 -6.14
CA ARG A 232 7.02 -16.30 -6.64
C ARG A 232 7.17 -14.82 -7.01
N LEU A 233 7.87 -14.02 -6.17
CA LEU A 233 8.10 -12.62 -6.49
C LEU A 233 9.01 -12.49 -7.73
N ASP A 234 10.07 -13.27 -7.85
CA ASP A 234 10.93 -13.25 -9.05
C ASP A 234 10.13 -13.53 -10.33
N ASN A 235 9.22 -14.50 -10.31
CA ASN A 235 8.31 -14.75 -11.44
C ASN A 235 7.42 -13.54 -11.75
N GLN A 236 6.92 -12.86 -10.71
CA GLN A 236 6.09 -11.67 -10.89
C GLN A 236 6.90 -10.47 -11.40
N LEU A 237 8.19 -10.32 -11.03
CA LEU A 237 9.09 -9.32 -11.59
C LEU A 237 9.31 -9.55 -13.10
N HIS A 238 9.43 -10.82 -13.54
CA HIS A 238 9.49 -11.13 -14.97
C HIS A 238 8.18 -10.75 -15.69
N ALA A 239 7.02 -11.10 -15.12
CA ALA A 239 5.73 -10.69 -15.68
C ALA A 239 5.58 -9.16 -15.75
N TYR A 240 6.05 -8.44 -14.74
CA TYR A 240 6.09 -6.98 -14.70
C TYR A 240 6.90 -6.38 -15.86
N ILE A 241 8.11 -6.91 -16.15
CA ILE A 241 8.91 -6.47 -17.29
C ILE A 241 8.21 -6.79 -18.62
N HIS A 242 7.63 -7.98 -18.76
CA HIS A 242 6.86 -8.35 -19.95
C HIS A 242 5.65 -7.43 -20.20
N ALA A 243 5.10 -6.87 -19.14
CA ALA A 243 4.02 -5.87 -19.21
C ALA A 243 4.50 -4.44 -19.50
N GLY A 244 5.81 -4.25 -19.79
CA GLY A 244 6.41 -2.95 -20.06
C GLY A 244 6.97 -2.23 -18.83
N GLY A 245 7.06 -2.90 -17.69
CA GLY A 245 7.66 -2.36 -16.47
C GLY A 245 9.18 -2.13 -16.60
N ASN A 246 9.72 -1.35 -15.67
CA ASN A 246 11.13 -0.94 -15.69
C ASN A 246 12.06 -2.13 -15.39
N PRO A 247 13.06 -2.45 -16.24
CA PRO A 247 13.96 -3.59 -16.07
C PRO A 247 14.87 -3.51 -14.84
N HIS A 248 15.13 -2.30 -14.31
CA HIS A 248 15.88 -2.11 -13.07
C HIS A 248 15.16 -2.64 -11.81
N VAL A 249 13.96 -3.18 -11.98
CA VAL A 249 13.22 -3.85 -10.90
C VAL A 249 14.00 -5.00 -10.28
N PHE A 250 14.92 -5.65 -11.05
CA PHE A 250 15.81 -6.71 -10.58
C PHE A 250 17.10 -6.24 -9.92
N ASP A 251 17.41 -4.94 -9.98
CA ASP A 251 18.66 -4.43 -9.41
C ASP A 251 18.70 -4.67 -7.88
N PRO A 252 19.84 -5.15 -7.36
CA PRO A 252 20.00 -5.34 -5.93
C PRO A 252 19.84 -4.02 -5.16
N ARG A 253 19.25 -4.08 -3.97
CA ARG A 253 19.05 -2.96 -3.05
C ARG A 253 19.53 -3.32 -1.66
N GLY A 254 20.22 -2.40 -0.98
CA GLY A 254 20.73 -2.63 0.36
C GLY A 254 21.66 -3.85 0.47
N GLY A 255 22.32 -4.24 -0.63
CA GLY A 255 23.15 -5.44 -0.71
C GLY A 255 22.38 -6.76 -0.76
N GLN A 256 21.08 -6.71 -1.05
CA GLN A 256 20.17 -7.86 -1.14
C GLN A 256 19.66 -8.05 -2.56
N PRO A 257 19.33 -9.28 -2.98
CA PRO A 257 18.51 -9.51 -4.17
C PRO A 257 17.19 -8.73 -4.09
N ALA A 258 16.71 -8.22 -5.23
CA ALA A 258 15.52 -7.38 -5.29
C ALA A 258 14.29 -7.98 -4.58
N ALA A 259 13.98 -9.25 -4.84
CA ALA A 259 12.84 -9.93 -4.21
C ALA A 259 12.98 -10.06 -2.69
N VAL A 260 14.18 -10.38 -2.20
CA VAL A 260 14.46 -10.45 -0.75
C VAL A 260 14.26 -9.08 -0.11
N TRP A 261 14.83 -8.04 -0.70
CA TRP A 261 14.73 -6.67 -0.23
C TRP A 261 13.27 -6.20 -0.17
N ALA A 262 12.54 -6.36 -1.25
CA ALA A 262 11.15 -5.90 -1.36
C ALA A 262 10.23 -6.59 -0.35
N LEU A 263 10.31 -7.92 -0.25
CA LEU A 263 9.51 -8.67 0.71
C LEU A 263 9.82 -8.27 2.15
N ALA A 264 11.10 -8.08 2.48
CA ALA A 264 11.49 -7.71 3.83
C ALA A 264 10.99 -6.32 4.22
N TRP A 265 11.20 -5.31 3.36
CA TRP A 265 10.75 -3.94 3.63
C TRP A 265 9.23 -3.81 3.63
N HIS A 266 8.53 -4.49 2.74
CA HIS A 266 7.07 -4.55 2.78
C HIS A 266 6.55 -5.16 4.10
N ARG A 267 7.23 -6.18 4.65
CA ARG A 267 6.90 -6.74 5.96
C ARG A 267 7.14 -5.76 7.11
N LEU A 268 8.25 -5.01 7.09
CA LEU A 268 8.53 -3.97 8.07
C LEU A 268 7.53 -2.82 8.00
N TRP A 269 7.20 -2.37 6.78
CA TRP A 269 6.16 -1.37 6.55
C TRP A 269 4.82 -1.83 7.12
N SER A 270 4.43 -3.07 6.86
CA SER A 270 3.20 -3.67 7.42
C SER A 270 3.25 -3.72 8.95
N THR A 271 4.40 -4.05 9.56
CA THR A 271 4.57 -4.02 11.03
C THR A 271 4.29 -2.63 11.59
N ALA A 272 4.94 -1.60 11.02
CA ALA A 272 4.74 -0.22 11.46
C ALA A 272 3.31 0.26 11.25
N TRP A 273 2.66 -0.15 10.15
CA TRP A 273 1.27 0.15 9.88
C TRP A 273 0.33 -0.38 10.97
N PHE A 274 0.42 -1.66 11.30
CA PHE A 274 -0.45 -2.27 12.32
C PHE A 274 -0.18 -1.72 13.72
N LEU A 275 1.07 -1.34 14.05
CA LEU A 275 1.39 -0.66 15.30
C LEU A 275 0.78 0.74 15.36
N ARG A 276 0.80 1.52 14.27
CA ARG A 276 0.14 2.83 14.20
C ARG A 276 -1.37 2.68 14.35
N LEU A 277 -1.97 1.70 13.67
CA LEU A 277 -3.40 1.43 13.78
C LEU A 277 -3.79 1.10 15.23
N ALA A 278 -3.03 0.24 15.90
CA ALA A 278 -3.24 -0.07 17.31
C ALA A 278 -3.09 1.18 18.20
N ALA A 279 -2.05 2.01 17.96
CA ALA A 279 -1.82 3.23 18.73
C ALA A 279 -2.91 4.29 18.52
N SER A 280 -3.60 4.29 17.38
CA SER A 280 -4.71 5.20 17.10
C SER A 280 -6.08 4.69 17.60
N ALA A 281 -6.18 3.43 18.01
CA ALA A 281 -7.40 2.85 18.52
C ALA A 281 -7.62 3.20 20.01
N ASP A 282 -8.84 3.56 20.35
CA ASP A 282 -9.22 3.95 21.73
C ASP A 282 -9.32 2.74 22.70
N ASN A 283 -9.16 1.52 22.19
CA ASN A 283 -9.28 0.29 22.97
C ASN A 283 -8.32 -0.81 22.48
N ASP A 284 -8.26 -1.91 23.22
CA ASP A 284 -7.39 -3.06 23.01
C ASP A 284 -8.06 -4.26 22.29
N ALA A 285 -9.29 -4.07 21.79
CA ALA A 285 -10.12 -5.17 21.26
C ALA A 285 -9.42 -6.00 20.17
N ASP A 286 -8.56 -5.38 19.37
CA ASP A 286 -7.82 -6.03 18.29
C ASP A 286 -6.37 -6.41 18.65
N ASP A 287 -5.90 -6.17 19.87
CA ASP A 287 -4.50 -6.33 20.28
C ASP A 287 -3.95 -7.73 20.01
N VAL A 288 -4.73 -8.77 20.28
CA VAL A 288 -4.31 -10.17 20.02
C VAL A 288 -4.05 -10.38 18.53
N ARG A 289 -4.91 -9.86 17.68
CA ARG A 289 -4.77 -9.95 16.22
C ARG A 289 -3.57 -9.13 15.73
N VAL A 290 -3.42 -7.91 16.23
CA VAL A 290 -2.28 -7.03 15.90
C VAL A 290 -0.98 -7.71 16.30
N GLU A 291 -0.87 -8.27 17.50
CA GLU A 291 0.33 -8.96 17.96
C GLU A 291 0.69 -10.13 17.05
N GLN A 292 -0.26 -10.97 16.67
CA GLN A 292 -0.02 -12.08 15.75
C GLN A 292 0.51 -11.60 14.40
N ILE A 293 -0.02 -10.48 13.89
CA ILE A 293 0.42 -9.89 12.63
C ILE A 293 1.83 -9.35 12.76
N ILE A 294 2.10 -8.45 13.72
CA ILE A 294 3.42 -7.82 13.85
C ILE A 294 4.51 -8.84 14.16
N ARG A 295 4.21 -9.87 14.93
CA ARG A 295 5.14 -10.97 15.22
C ARG A 295 5.53 -11.70 13.93
N ARG A 296 4.56 -12.12 13.13
CA ARG A 296 4.80 -12.77 11.84
C ARG A 296 5.61 -11.88 10.89
N GLN A 297 5.24 -10.60 10.76
CA GLN A 297 5.90 -9.67 9.84
C GLN A 297 7.33 -9.38 10.27
N THR A 298 7.55 -9.04 11.54
CA THR A 298 8.89 -8.74 12.07
C THR A 298 9.82 -9.95 11.96
N THR A 299 9.33 -11.14 12.29
CA THR A 299 10.13 -12.38 12.18
C THR A 299 10.49 -12.67 10.72
N SER A 300 9.55 -12.51 9.80
CA SER A 300 9.81 -12.70 8.37
C SER A 300 10.85 -11.69 7.84
N ALA A 301 10.71 -10.41 8.17
CA ALA A 301 11.65 -9.38 7.75
C ALA A 301 13.06 -9.62 8.32
N ALA A 302 13.16 -9.94 9.60
CA ALA A 302 14.45 -10.26 10.25
C ALA A 302 15.12 -11.49 9.63
N SER A 303 14.35 -12.53 9.29
CA SER A 303 14.86 -13.71 8.60
C SER A 303 15.40 -13.39 7.21
N LEU A 304 14.69 -12.59 6.43
CA LEU A 304 15.10 -12.19 5.09
C LEU A 304 16.36 -11.31 5.10
N LEU A 305 16.43 -10.31 5.98
CA LEU A 305 17.53 -9.34 6.03
C LEU A 305 18.71 -9.82 6.90
N GLY A 306 18.43 -10.60 7.95
CA GLY A 306 19.46 -11.08 8.88
C GLY A 306 20.31 -12.25 8.38
N ASN A 307 19.81 -13.04 7.42
CA ASN A 307 20.53 -14.17 6.84
C ASN A 307 21.58 -13.78 5.80
N CYS A 308 21.66 -12.52 5.42
CA CYS A 308 22.62 -12.02 4.45
C CYS A 308 23.73 -11.24 5.13
N ARG A 309 24.59 -11.93 5.88
CA ARG A 309 25.96 -11.41 6.09
C ARG A 309 26.58 -11.29 4.69
N PRO A 310 27.17 -10.13 4.32
CA PRO A 310 27.85 -10.01 3.05
C PRO A 310 28.88 -11.14 2.98
N ARG A 311 28.77 -12.03 2.00
CA ARG A 311 29.87 -12.92 1.65
C ARG A 311 31.04 -12.02 1.29
N PRO A 312 32.23 -12.18 1.95
CA PRO A 312 33.38 -11.40 1.55
C PRO A 312 33.60 -11.67 0.06
N TRP A 313 33.70 -10.59 -0.72
CA TRP A 313 34.05 -10.67 -2.15
C TRP A 313 35.31 -11.55 -2.25
N PRO A 314 35.36 -12.53 -3.20
CA PRO A 314 36.57 -13.25 -3.46
C PRO A 314 37.64 -12.22 -3.82
N ARG A 315 38.72 -12.15 -3.02
CA ARG A 315 39.87 -11.32 -3.36
C ARG A 315 40.35 -11.79 -4.73
N ILE A 316 40.29 -10.90 -5.72
CA ILE A 316 40.96 -11.14 -7.00
C ILE A 316 42.45 -11.30 -6.64
N GLN A 317 42.96 -12.53 -6.65
CA GLN A 317 44.36 -12.79 -6.51
C GLN A 317 45.03 -12.12 -7.71
N GLY A 318 45.91 -11.16 -7.42
CA GLY A 318 46.65 -10.44 -8.40
C GLY A 318 47.33 -11.40 -9.36
N ARG A 319 47.18 -11.17 -10.64
CA ARG A 319 48.00 -11.81 -11.68
C ARG A 319 49.43 -11.47 -11.36
N ASP A 320 50.21 -12.47 -10.97
CA ASP A 320 51.68 -12.38 -10.94
C ASP A 320 52.15 -11.88 -12.30
N ARG A 321 52.95 -10.82 -12.24
CA ARG A 321 53.68 -10.32 -13.37
C ARG A 321 54.66 -11.44 -13.78
N VAL A 322 54.45 -11.98 -14.98
CA VAL A 322 55.48 -12.75 -15.65
C VAL A 322 56.42 -11.75 -16.26
N SER A 323 57.66 -11.81 -15.83
CA SER A 323 58.86 -11.14 -16.34
C SER A 323 59.21 -11.61 -17.74
#